data_c1f60c98fc0e1ddc8b73ae642c8e39d9
#
_entry.id   c1f60c98fc0e1ddc8b73ae642c8e39d9
#
_cell.length_a   1.000
_cell.length_b   1.000
_cell.length_c   1.000
_cell.angle_alpha   90.00
_cell.angle_beta   90.00
_cell.angle_gamma   90.00
#
_symmetry.space_group_name_H-M   'P 1'
#
loop_
_entity.id
_entity.type
_entity.pdbx_description
1 polymer ?
#
loop_
_entity_poly.entity_id
_entity_poly.type
_entity_poly.pdbx_seq_one_letter_code
_entity_poly.pdbx_strand_id
1 'polypeptide(L)' 'MKKIEELIKSGKATIVDVRSLSEFREGHIDGSINIPLQEIPAKLGEFRNMENIILCCASGNRSGQATRYLKQNGM' A
#
# COMPACT_ATOMS: atom_id res chain seq x y z
N MET A 1 -16.68 -2.80 -1.93
CA MET A 1 -16.71 -1.93 -0.76
C MET A 1 -16.74 -0.48 -1.20
N LYS A 2 -17.92 0.08 -1.15
CA LYS A 2 -18.17 1.43 -1.66
C LYS A 2 -17.35 2.51 -0.94
N LYS A 3 -17.14 2.36 0.37
CA LYS A 3 -16.39 3.35 1.14
C LYS A 3 -14.95 3.49 0.71
N ILE A 4 -14.30 2.38 0.39
CA ILE A 4 -12.90 2.39 -0.10
C ILE A 4 -12.85 3.03 -1.48
N GLU A 5 -13.78 2.68 -2.36
CA GLU A 5 -13.86 3.25 -3.69
C GLU A 5 -14.05 4.77 -3.65
N GLU A 6 -14.90 5.24 -2.75
CA GLU A 6 -15.13 6.67 -2.58
C GLU A 6 -13.88 7.39 -2.09
N LEU A 7 -13.14 6.79 -1.14
CA LEU A 7 -11.90 7.35 -0.64
C LEU A 7 -10.84 7.44 -1.73
N ILE A 8 -10.75 6.41 -2.57
CA ILE A 8 -9.81 6.40 -3.69
C ILE A 8 -10.16 7.50 -4.69
N LYS A 9 -11.43 7.60 -5.07
CA LYS A 9 -11.90 8.58 -6.05
C LYS A 9 -11.72 10.01 -5.57
N SER A 10 -11.86 10.25 -4.28
CA SER A 10 -11.69 11.58 -3.68
C SER A 10 -10.24 11.91 -3.37
N GLY A 11 -9.31 10.98 -3.60
CA GLY A 11 -7.89 11.19 -3.28
C GLY A 11 -7.57 11.14 -1.81
N LYS A 12 -8.49 10.67 -0.97
CA LYS A 12 -8.30 10.63 0.49
C LYS A 12 -7.71 9.32 1.00
N ALA A 13 -7.47 8.35 0.11
CA ALA A 13 -6.84 7.09 0.49
C ALA A 13 -5.77 6.73 -0.53
N THR A 14 -4.67 6.16 -0.03
CA THR A 14 -3.59 5.67 -0.88
C THR A 14 -3.52 4.16 -0.74
N ILE A 15 -3.74 3.44 -1.84
CA ILE A 15 -3.60 1.98 -1.85
C ILE A 15 -2.19 1.64 -2.30
N VAL A 16 -1.47 0.93 -1.44
CA VAL A 16 -0.10 0.48 -1.74
C VAL A 16 -0.09 -1.03 -1.85
N ASP A 17 0.26 -1.51 -3.05
CA ASP A 17 0.42 -2.93 -3.31
C ASP A 17 1.86 -3.32 -2.99
N VAL A 18 2.04 -4.19 -1.99
CA VAL A 18 3.38 -4.57 -1.52
C VAL A 18 3.88 -5.87 -2.17
N ARG A 19 3.20 -6.31 -3.23
CA ARG A 19 3.65 -7.46 -4.02
C ARG A 19 4.82 -7.04 -4.92
N SER A 20 5.43 -8.02 -5.60
CA SER A 20 6.46 -7.74 -6.57
C SER A 20 5.92 -6.93 -7.76
N LEU A 21 6.80 -6.26 -8.48
CA LEU A 21 6.40 -5.50 -9.66
C LEU A 21 5.75 -6.40 -10.73
N SER A 22 6.26 -7.60 -10.92
CA SER A 22 5.69 -8.51 -11.92
C SER A 22 4.27 -8.94 -11.54
N GLU A 23 4.01 -9.20 -10.26
CA GLU A 23 2.66 -9.50 -9.79
C GLU A 23 1.73 -8.31 -9.99
N PHE A 24 2.22 -7.11 -9.69
CA PHE A 24 1.46 -5.87 -9.86
C PHE A 24 1.07 -5.65 -11.33
N ARG A 25 1.99 -5.93 -12.25
CA ARG A 25 1.74 -5.77 -13.69
C ARG A 25 0.72 -6.77 -14.23
N GLU A 26 0.60 -7.92 -13.61
CA GLU A 26 -0.39 -8.93 -14.01
C GLU A 26 -1.82 -8.53 -13.69
N GLY A 27 -2.01 -7.65 -12.72
CA GLY A 27 -3.30 -7.13 -12.34
C GLY A 27 -3.24 -6.52 -10.96
N HIS A 28 -3.87 -5.36 -10.79
CA HIS A 28 -3.88 -4.64 -9.52
C HIS A 28 -5.13 -3.75 -9.44
N ILE A 29 -5.38 -3.23 -8.25
CA ILE A 29 -6.51 -2.33 -8.03
C ILE A 29 -6.23 -1.00 -8.72
N ASP A 30 -7.20 -0.50 -9.48
CA ASP A 30 -7.09 0.81 -10.12
C ASP A 30 -6.79 1.89 -9.09
N GLY A 31 -5.78 2.72 -9.38
CA GLY A 31 -5.37 3.78 -8.48
C GLY A 31 -4.36 3.36 -7.43
N SER A 32 -4.03 2.04 -7.34
CA SER A 32 -3.00 1.59 -6.43
C SER A 32 -1.61 1.87 -6.96
N ILE A 33 -0.65 2.02 -6.05
CA ILE A 33 0.76 2.15 -6.40
C ILE A 33 1.50 0.91 -5.90
N ASN A 34 2.60 0.58 -6.56
CA ASN A 34 3.39 -0.58 -6.19
C ASN A 34 4.64 -0.16 -5.43
N ILE A 35 4.73 -0.59 -4.16
CA ILE A 35 5.95 -0.47 -3.37
C ILE A 35 6.19 -1.84 -2.76
N PRO A 36 7.02 -2.69 -3.40
CA PRO A 36 7.29 -4.03 -2.89
C PRO A 36 7.79 -4.00 -1.44
N LEU A 37 7.44 -5.02 -0.67
CA LEU A 37 7.74 -5.09 0.76
C LEU A 37 9.19 -4.76 1.09
N GLN A 38 10.14 -5.29 0.33
CA GLN A 38 11.55 -5.07 0.59
C GLN A 38 12.02 -3.64 0.28
N GLU A 39 11.22 -2.84 -0.41
CA GLU A 39 11.55 -1.46 -0.72
C GLU A 39 10.96 -0.46 0.26
N ILE A 40 10.10 -0.90 1.17
CA ILE A 40 9.45 -0.01 2.13
C ILE A 40 10.46 0.78 2.97
N PRO A 41 11.55 0.18 3.48
CA PRO A 41 12.53 0.95 4.27
C PRO A 41 13.10 2.15 3.51
N ALA A 42 13.34 2.00 2.21
CA ALA A 42 13.88 3.08 1.39
C ALA A 42 12.80 4.13 1.02
N LYS A 43 11.52 3.79 1.21
CA LYS A 43 10.40 4.63 0.80
C LYS A 43 9.60 5.22 1.97
N LEU A 44 10.12 5.13 3.19
CA LEU A 44 9.42 5.63 4.39
C LEU A 44 9.01 7.09 4.26
N GLY A 45 9.85 7.93 3.67
CA GLY A 45 9.53 9.33 3.47
C GLY A 45 8.30 9.53 2.60
N GLU A 46 8.10 8.68 1.61
CA GLU A 46 6.91 8.73 0.75
C GLU A 46 5.66 8.33 1.53
N PHE A 47 5.77 7.31 2.38
CA PHE A 47 4.64 6.89 3.22
C PHE A 47 4.19 7.97 4.19
N ARG A 48 5.11 8.78 4.69
CA ARG A 48 4.78 9.87 5.62
C ARG A 48 3.92 10.95 4.97
N ASN A 49 3.98 11.07 3.66
CA ASN A 49 3.19 12.04 2.90
C ASN A 49 1.86 11.47 2.40
N MET A 50 1.60 10.20 2.65
CA MET A 50 0.36 9.55 2.21
C MET A 50 -0.71 9.68 3.27
N GLU A 51 -1.97 9.84 2.82
CA GLU A 51 -3.12 9.86 3.70
C GLU A 51 -3.86 8.52 3.60
N ASN A 52 -4.31 8.01 4.75
CA ASN A 52 -5.13 6.81 4.81
C ASN A 52 -4.55 5.65 3.99
N ILE A 53 -3.36 5.21 4.38
CA ILE A 53 -2.65 4.14 3.69
C ILE A 53 -3.41 2.81 3.81
N ILE A 54 -3.67 2.18 2.68
CA ILE A 54 -4.28 0.87 2.62
C ILE A 54 -3.27 -0.06 1.95
N LEU A 55 -2.82 -1.07 2.69
CA LEU A 55 -1.84 -2.02 2.17
C LEU A 55 -2.54 -3.27 1.65
N CYS A 56 -2.13 -3.75 0.50
CA CYS A 56 -2.70 -4.97 -0.06
C CYS A 56 -1.62 -5.91 -0.59
N CYS A 57 -1.93 -7.19 -0.57
CA CYS A 57 -1.09 -8.24 -1.14
C CYS A 57 -1.96 -9.46 -1.44
N ALA A 58 -1.37 -10.51 -2.03
CA ALA A 58 -2.13 -11.68 -2.45
C ALA A 58 -2.67 -12.52 -1.27
N SER A 59 -1.88 -12.65 -0.19
CA SER A 59 -2.21 -13.57 0.92
C SER A 59 -2.45 -12.89 2.26
N GLY A 60 -2.25 -11.58 2.35
CA GLY A 60 -2.30 -10.86 3.62
C GLY A 60 -1.00 -10.91 4.43
N ASN A 61 -0.09 -11.84 4.11
CA ASN A 61 1.18 -11.99 4.84
C ASN A 61 2.09 -10.78 4.65
N ARG A 62 2.33 -10.39 3.40
CA ARG A 62 3.21 -9.28 3.08
C ARG A 62 2.62 -7.96 3.58
N SER A 63 1.31 -7.77 3.44
CA SER A 63 0.67 -6.54 3.93
C SER A 63 0.70 -6.48 5.46
N GLY A 64 0.57 -7.61 6.14
CA GLY A 64 0.69 -7.67 7.59
C GLY A 64 2.08 -7.29 8.08
N GLN A 65 3.13 -7.78 7.40
CA GLN A 65 4.51 -7.42 7.72
C GLN A 65 4.76 -5.93 7.46
N ALA A 66 4.25 -5.40 6.36
CA ALA A 66 4.38 -3.99 6.03
C ALA A 66 3.69 -3.12 7.07
N THR A 67 2.49 -3.49 7.50
CA THR A 67 1.75 -2.76 8.53
C THR A 67 2.55 -2.69 9.83
N ARG A 68 3.11 -3.81 10.26
CA ARG A 68 3.92 -3.85 11.48
C ARG A 68 5.14 -2.96 11.36
N TYR A 69 5.82 -3.04 10.22
CA TYR A 69 7.02 -2.24 9.99
C TYR A 69 6.71 -0.74 10.03
N LEU A 70 5.64 -0.32 9.36
CA LEU A 70 5.24 1.08 9.34
C LEU A 70 4.86 1.58 10.74
N LYS A 71 4.14 0.77 11.52
CA LYS A 71 3.80 1.13 12.90
C LYS A 71 5.03 1.29 13.78
N GLN A 72 6.03 0.44 13.61
CA GLN A 72 7.30 0.54 14.33
C GLN A 72 8.04 1.83 14.00
N ASN A 73 7.76 2.42 12.85
CA ASN A 73 8.38 3.66 12.39
C ASN A 73 7.46 4.88 12.53
N GLY A 74 6.45 4.80 13.37
CA GLY A 74 5.61 5.94 13.74
C GLY A 74 4.49 6.28 12.78
N MET A 75 4.03 5.30 12.03
CA MET A 75 2.94 5.53 11.06
C MET A 75 1.66 4.80 11.40
#